data_3ddad17bdfd768daa516a39bb56c4d69
#
_entry.id   3ddad17bdfd768daa516a39bb56c4d69
#
_cell.length_a   1.000
_cell.length_b   1.000
_cell.length_c   1.000
_cell.angle_alpha   90.00
_cell.angle_beta   90.00
_cell.angle_gamma   90.00
#
_symmetry.space_group_name_H-M   'P 1'
#
loop_
_entity.id
_entity.type
_entity.pdbx_description
1 polymer ?
#
loop_
_entity_poly.entity_id
_entity_poly.type
_entity_poly.pdbx_seq_one_letter_code
_entity_poly.pdbx_strand_id
1 'polypeptide(L)'
;MYNMQAIVRKNINNTTMQFEKLGYIATNLTNYSTSAYKTSRFEQILREDGYIDGAIRTNVRQGDIRISRDPYDVAIDGHGYFPVVSADGEVQYTRDGAFKRGSNGYLMTSDDWMVGDGIKIPANCYKFEIRPNGDVISYDKAGSLPEKIGTIPLVEFDSPESLEQGHNNKMVITEESGMPRIIKSDQGIRQYATEVSNTNIYDEINDMMRMNSSMIASMQLMKVANDMYSKSINITE
;
A
#
# COMPACT_ATOMS: atom_id res chain seq x y z
N MET A 1 11.83 41.37 17.18
CA MET A 1 10.77 41.19 16.18
C MET A 1 11.00 39.99 15.24
N TYR A 2 12.21 39.86 14.65
CA TYR A 2 12.54 38.71 13.77
C TYR A 2 12.36 37.31 14.39
N ASN A 3 12.63 37.16 15.68
CA ASN A 3 12.61 35.87 16.36
C ASN A 3 11.18 35.31 16.56
N MET A 4 10.18 36.19 16.80
CA MET A 4 8.79 35.77 17.01
C MET A 4 8.10 35.33 15.70
N GLN A 5 8.34 36.05 14.60
CA GLN A 5 7.83 35.61 13.28
C GLN A 5 8.40 34.25 12.87
N ALA A 6 9.68 33.99 13.19
CA ALA A 6 10.29 32.68 12.93
C ALA A 6 9.62 31.58 13.76
N ILE A 7 9.27 31.82 15.02
CA ILE A 7 8.54 30.87 15.88
C ILE A 7 7.16 30.56 15.29
N VAL A 8 6.42 31.60 14.88
CA VAL A 8 5.10 31.41 14.27
C VAL A 8 5.19 30.57 12.97
N ARG A 9 6.15 30.87 12.09
CA ARG A 9 6.36 30.11 10.85
C ARG A 9 6.69 28.64 11.11
N LYS A 10 7.58 28.38 12.08
CA LYS A 10 7.93 26.99 12.45
C LYS A 10 6.75 26.25 13.05
N ASN A 11 5.92 26.93 13.83
CA ASN A 11 4.72 26.33 14.39
C ASN A 11 3.67 26.03 13.32
N ILE A 12 3.51 26.89 12.32
CA ILE A 12 2.67 26.63 11.15
C ILE A 12 3.18 25.41 10.39
N ASN A 13 4.48 25.33 10.08
CA ASN A 13 5.08 24.16 9.43
C ASN A 13 4.83 22.87 10.24
N ASN A 14 5.10 22.89 11.56
CA ASN A 14 4.83 21.74 12.42
C ASN A 14 3.35 21.30 12.36
N THR A 15 2.42 22.26 12.44
CA THR A 15 0.99 21.98 12.36
C THR A 15 0.61 21.39 10.99
N THR A 16 1.17 21.90 9.90
CA THR A 16 0.96 21.35 8.56
C THR A 16 1.43 19.90 8.46
N MET A 17 2.64 19.61 8.96
CA MET A 17 3.16 18.23 8.98
C MET A 17 2.32 17.30 9.85
N GLN A 18 1.74 17.81 10.94
CA GLN A 18 0.80 17.06 11.77
C GLN A 18 -0.50 16.72 11.02
N PHE A 19 -1.03 17.66 10.24
CA PHE A 19 -2.21 17.39 9.40
C PHE A 19 -1.92 16.34 8.31
N GLU A 20 -0.76 16.43 7.67
CA GLU A 20 -0.35 15.42 6.69
C GLU A 20 -0.25 14.05 7.33
N LYS A 21 0.42 13.92 8.48
CA LYS A 21 0.50 12.67 9.23
C LYS A 21 -0.88 12.12 9.57
N LEU A 22 -1.81 12.99 10.01
CA LEU A 22 -3.18 12.59 10.31
C LEU A 22 -3.90 12.06 9.06
N GLY A 23 -3.65 12.64 7.89
CA GLY A 23 -4.15 12.17 6.61
C GLY A 23 -3.70 10.73 6.31
N TYR A 24 -2.43 10.39 6.53
CA TYR A 24 -1.93 9.02 6.36
C TYR A 24 -2.54 8.04 7.37
N ILE A 25 -2.68 8.43 8.63
CA ILE A 25 -3.36 7.61 9.65
C ILE A 25 -4.82 7.33 9.22
N ALA A 26 -5.53 8.34 8.75
CA ALA A 26 -6.91 8.17 8.27
C ALA A 26 -6.96 7.24 7.04
N THR A 27 -6.02 7.37 6.10
CA THR A 27 -5.92 6.50 4.93
C THR A 27 -5.65 5.05 5.34
N ASN A 28 -4.74 4.81 6.29
CA ASN A 28 -4.46 3.48 6.82
C ASN A 28 -5.72 2.88 7.47
N LEU A 29 -6.44 3.65 8.28
CA LEU A 29 -7.69 3.20 8.93
C LEU A 29 -8.78 2.85 7.93
N THR A 30 -8.95 3.63 6.86
CA THR A 30 -9.96 3.33 5.83
C THR A 30 -9.61 2.07 5.03
N ASN A 31 -8.33 1.73 4.95
CA ASN A 31 -7.82 0.59 4.19
C ASN A 31 -7.46 -0.64 5.05
N TYR A 32 -7.85 -0.68 6.34
CA TYR A 32 -7.52 -1.81 7.20
C TYR A 32 -8.15 -3.14 6.74
N SER A 33 -9.27 -3.08 6.02
CA SER A 33 -9.96 -4.25 5.45
C SER A 33 -9.66 -4.46 3.96
N THR A 34 -8.86 -3.58 3.33
CA THR A 34 -8.47 -3.70 1.93
C THR A 34 -7.45 -4.82 1.78
N SER A 35 -7.70 -5.75 0.85
CA SER A 35 -6.82 -6.88 0.57
C SER A 35 -5.42 -6.41 0.22
N ALA A 36 -4.42 -7.00 0.87
CA ALA A 36 -2.99 -6.75 0.69
C ALA A 36 -2.55 -5.27 0.80
N TYR A 37 -3.35 -4.41 1.42
CA TYR A 37 -2.96 -3.02 1.65
C TYR A 37 -1.71 -2.95 2.53
N LYS A 38 -0.80 -2.04 2.16
CA LYS A 38 0.44 -1.78 2.88
C LYS A 38 0.36 -0.43 3.59
N THR A 39 0.49 -0.47 4.90
CA THR A 39 0.46 0.73 5.76
C THR A 39 1.51 1.72 5.34
N SER A 40 1.11 2.97 5.10
CA SER A 40 2.02 4.08 4.86
C SER A 40 2.32 4.81 6.16
N ARG A 41 3.60 5.00 6.47
CA ARG A 41 4.06 5.74 7.64
C ARG A 41 4.61 7.09 7.23
N PHE A 42 4.09 8.14 7.85
CA PHE A 42 4.61 9.49 7.70
C PHE A 42 5.60 9.78 8.83
N GLU A 43 6.88 9.91 8.48
CA GLU A 43 7.96 10.26 9.41
C GLU A 43 8.20 11.75 9.36
N GLN A 44 8.30 12.37 10.56
CA GLN A 44 8.63 13.78 10.71
C GLN A 44 10.12 13.90 10.99
N ILE A 45 10.84 14.62 10.16
CA ILE A 45 12.29 14.83 10.24
C ILE A 45 12.56 16.28 10.61
N LEU A 46 13.12 16.50 11.79
CA LEU A 46 13.52 17.84 12.22
C LEU A 46 14.82 18.25 11.53
N ARG A 47 14.77 19.37 10.81
CA ARG A 47 15.92 19.96 10.14
C ARG A 47 16.75 20.83 11.10
N GLU A 48 18.00 21.12 10.75
CA GLU A 48 18.91 21.99 11.53
C GLU A 48 18.37 23.41 11.67
N ASP A 49 17.61 23.92 10.69
CA ASP A 49 16.98 25.22 10.73
C ASP A 49 15.71 25.26 11.62
N GLY A 50 15.32 24.11 12.18
CA GLY A 50 14.18 23.93 13.08
C GLY A 50 12.83 23.84 12.37
N TYR A 51 12.81 23.62 11.05
CA TYR A 51 11.62 23.19 10.30
C TYR A 51 11.51 21.66 10.31
N ILE A 52 10.31 21.17 10.07
CA ILE A 52 10.01 19.75 9.98
C ILE A 52 9.71 19.42 8.52
N ASP A 53 10.41 18.43 7.98
CA ASP A 53 10.09 17.79 6.71
C ASP A 53 9.33 16.48 6.93
N GLY A 54 8.55 16.07 5.95
CA GLY A 54 7.85 14.79 5.92
C GLY A 54 8.52 13.80 4.99
N ALA A 55 8.64 12.55 5.43
CA ALA A 55 9.00 11.44 4.57
C ALA A 55 7.95 10.34 4.70
N ILE A 56 7.59 9.71 3.57
CA ILE A 56 6.62 8.62 3.53
C ILE A 56 7.40 7.33 3.36
N ARG A 57 7.07 6.33 4.17
CA ARG A 57 7.62 4.98 4.05
C ARG A 57 6.50 3.96 4.02
N THR A 58 6.53 3.07 3.05
CA THR A 58 5.60 1.95 2.96
C THR A 58 6.11 0.78 3.80
N ASN A 59 5.25 0.24 4.66
CA ASN A 59 5.55 -0.96 5.42
C ASN A 59 5.32 -2.20 4.53
N VAL A 60 6.38 -2.72 3.93
CA VAL A 60 6.32 -3.86 3.00
C VAL A 60 6.12 -5.23 3.67
N ARG A 61 6.01 -5.29 5.02
CA ARG A 61 5.77 -6.54 5.73
C ARG A 61 4.49 -7.21 5.22
N GLN A 62 4.54 -8.54 5.13
CA GLN A 62 3.37 -9.34 4.81
C GLN A 62 2.30 -9.18 5.89
N GLY A 63 1.04 -9.02 5.45
CA GLY A 63 -0.12 -9.14 6.32
C GLY A 63 -0.50 -10.60 6.57
N ASP A 64 -1.48 -10.82 7.44
CA ASP A 64 -1.97 -12.17 7.69
C ASP A 64 -2.61 -12.77 6.44
N ILE A 65 -2.44 -14.07 6.25
CA ILE A 65 -3.11 -14.80 5.17
C ILE A 65 -4.44 -15.36 5.68
N ARG A 66 -5.52 -14.94 5.05
CA ARG A 66 -6.88 -15.40 5.34
C ARG A 66 -7.34 -16.39 4.28
N ILE A 67 -7.89 -17.52 4.71
CA ILE A 67 -8.49 -18.52 3.83
C ILE A 67 -9.79 -17.94 3.22
N SER A 68 -9.89 -18.07 1.89
CA SER A 68 -11.06 -17.71 1.10
C SER A 68 -11.76 -18.97 0.56
N ARG A 69 -12.99 -18.81 0.07
CA ARG A 69 -13.72 -19.85 -0.65
C ARG A 69 -13.72 -19.64 -2.16
N ASP A 70 -13.23 -18.49 -2.60
CA ASP A 70 -13.15 -18.18 -4.04
C ASP A 70 -11.93 -18.88 -4.65
N PRO A 71 -12.11 -19.67 -5.69
CA PRO A 71 -11.00 -20.33 -6.38
C PRO A 71 -10.06 -19.35 -7.09
N TYR A 72 -10.48 -18.11 -7.36
CA TYR A 72 -9.69 -17.08 -7.99
C TYR A 72 -8.82 -16.30 -6.99
N ASP A 73 -9.12 -16.41 -5.70
CA ASP A 73 -8.34 -15.77 -4.65
C ASP A 73 -6.99 -16.46 -4.46
N VAL A 74 -5.94 -15.68 -4.51
CA VAL A 74 -4.55 -16.13 -4.43
C VAL A 74 -3.76 -15.24 -3.48
N ALA A 75 -3.03 -15.83 -2.54
CA ALA A 75 -2.12 -15.09 -1.67
C ALA A 75 -0.66 -15.49 -1.94
N ILE A 76 0.26 -14.58 -1.70
CA ILE A 76 1.70 -14.84 -1.68
C ILE A 76 2.09 -15.12 -0.23
N ASP A 77 2.63 -16.32 0.04
CA ASP A 77 3.20 -16.68 1.34
C ASP A 77 4.73 -16.49 1.26
N GLY A 78 5.17 -15.28 1.49
CA GLY A 78 6.57 -14.88 1.32
C GLY A 78 6.75 -13.52 0.65
N HIS A 79 7.87 -13.37 -0.04
CA HIS A 79 8.23 -12.13 -0.74
C HIS A 79 7.71 -12.15 -2.19
N GLY A 80 7.58 -10.96 -2.79
CA GLY A 80 7.25 -10.78 -4.20
C GLY A 80 5.92 -10.08 -4.43
N TYR A 81 5.65 -9.80 -5.71
CA TYR A 81 4.48 -9.09 -6.19
C TYR A 81 3.97 -9.76 -7.46
N PHE A 82 2.68 -9.70 -7.69
CA PHE A 82 2.06 -10.05 -8.96
C PHE A 82 2.23 -8.90 -9.96
N PRO A 83 2.88 -9.10 -11.11
CA PRO A 83 2.82 -8.13 -12.18
C PRO A 83 1.44 -8.15 -12.81
N VAL A 84 0.88 -6.97 -13.03
CA VAL A 84 -0.43 -6.79 -13.66
C VAL A 84 -0.31 -5.77 -14.78
N VAL A 85 -1.05 -6.01 -15.86
CA VAL A 85 -0.94 -5.24 -17.10
C VAL A 85 -2.29 -4.61 -17.41
N SER A 86 -2.29 -3.28 -17.65
CA SER A 86 -3.49 -2.56 -18.07
C SER A 86 -3.84 -2.86 -19.54
N ALA A 87 -5.03 -2.44 -19.97
CA ALA A 87 -5.44 -2.53 -21.37
C ALA A 87 -4.53 -1.71 -22.31
N ASP A 88 -3.89 -0.67 -21.81
CA ASP A 88 -2.95 0.21 -22.54
C ASP A 88 -1.51 -0.33 -22.55
N GLY A 89 -1.26 -1.48 -21.89
CA GLY A 89 0.06 -2.11 -21.82
C GLY A 89 0.95 -1.57 -20.68
N GLU A 90 0.43 -0.76 -19.78
CA GLU A 90 1.16 -0.33 -18.58
C GLU A 90 1.30 -1.50 -17.60
N VAL A 91 2.49 -1.68 -17.03
CA VAL A 91 2.79 -2.73 -16.06
C VAL A 91 2.88 -2.11 -14.67
N GLN A 92 2.10 -2.63 -13.74
CA GLN A 92 2.19 -2.30 -12.31
C GLN A 92 2.27 -3.59 -11.49
N TYR A 93 2.49 -3.46 -10.19
CA TYR A 93 2.74 -4.59 -9.29
C TYR A 93 1.79 -4.56 -8.12
N THR A 94 1.27 -5.71 -7.73
CA THR A 94 0.35 -5.79 -6.59
C THR A 94 0.60 -7.02 -5.74
N ARG A 95 0.23 -6.93 -4.48
CA ARG A 95 0.12 -8.11 -3.61
C ARG A 95 -1.34 -8.55 -3.44
N ASP A 96 -2.28 -7.75 -3.98
CA ASP A 96 -3.68 -8.13 -3.99
C ASP A 96 -3.92 -9.26 -4.99
N GLY A 97 -4.29 -10.41 -4.48
CA GLY A 97 -4.62 -11.58 -5.26
C GLY A 97 -6.11 -11.90 -5.28
N ALA A 98 -6.98 -10.95 -4.94
CA ALA A 98 -8.42 -11.06 -5.15
C ALA A 98 -8.74 -10.95 -6.64
N PHE A 99 -8.42 -11.99 -7.40
CA PHE A 99 -8.60 -12.02 -8.84
C PHE A 99 -10.02 -12.41 -9.22
N LYS A 100 -10.37 -12.16 -10.47
CA LYS A 100 -11.63 -12.58 -11.08
C LYS A 100 -11.39 -13.08 -12.51
N ARG A 101 -12.34 -13.85 -13.03
CA ARG A 101 -12.36 -14.16 -14.45
C ARG A 101 -13.06 -13.03 -15.20
N GLY A 102 -12.34 -12.32 -16.06
CA GLY A 102 -12.89 -11.27 -16.92
C GLY A 102 -13.87 -11.82 -17.97
N SER A 103 -14.64 -10.93 -18.59
CA SER A 103 -15.59 -11.28 -19.65
C SER A 103 -14.90 -11.91 -20.88
N ASN A 104 -13.65 -11.57 -21.11
CA ASN A 104 -12.78 -12.13 -22.16
C ASN A 104 -12.17 -13.49 -21.77
N GLY A 105 -12.42 -13.98 -20.54
CA GLY A 105 -11.92 -15.23 -19.99
C GLY A 105 -10.52 -15.16 -19.38
N TYR A 106 -9.89 -14.01 -19.34
CA TYR A 106 -8.58 -13.85 -18.70
C TYR A 106 -8.71 -13.71 -17.18
N LEU A 107 -7.66 -14.13 -16.47
CA LEU A 107 -7.50 -13.86 -15.05
C LEU A 107 -7.13 -12.39 -14.87
N MET A 108 -7.94 -11.64 -14.11
CA MET A 108 -7.84 -10.18 -13.98
C MET A 108 -7.97 -9.76 -12.52
N THR A 109 -7.46 -8.60 -12.20
CA THR A 109 -7.71 -7.92 -10.92
C THR A 109 -9.14 -7.38 -10.84
N SER A 110 -9.56 -6.90 -9.68
CA SER A 110 -10.90 -6.31 -9.46
C SER A 110 -11.20 -5.13 -10.40
N ASP A 111 -10.17 -4.39 -10.82
CA ASP A 111 -10.22 -3.24 -11.72
C ASP A 111 -9.77 -3.54 -13.15
N ASP A 112 -9.92 -4.79 -13.58
CA ASP A 112 -9.76 -5.26 -14.96
C ASP A 112 -8.33 -5.18 -15.55
N TRP A 113 -7.31 -5.26 -14.69
CA TRP A 113 -5.93 -5.46 -15.16
C TRP A 113 -5.63 -6.95 -15.31
N MET A 114 -4.94 -7.33 -16.38
CA MET A 114 -4.56 -8.72 -16.62
C MET A 114 -3.42 -9.15 -15.70
N VAL A 115 -3.50 -10.38 -15.17
CA VAL A 115 -2.45 -10.95 -14.32
C VAL A 115 -1.35 -11.57 -15.19
N GLY A 116 -0.11 -11.13 -14.98
CA GLY A 116 1.05 -11.58 -15.75
C GLY A 116 0.90 -11.35 -17.26
N ASP A 117 1.29 -12.33 -18.04
CA ASP A 117 1.22 -12.28 -19.52
C ASP A 117 -0.19 -12.59 -20.08
N GLY A 118 -1.21 -12.65 -19.22
CA GLY A 118 -2.59 -12.96 -19.61
C GLY A 118 -2.89 -14.46 -19.59
N ILE A 119 -3.40 -14.95 -18.47
CA ILE A 119 -3.79 -16.36 -18.29
C ILE A 119 -5.25 -16.52 -18.68
N LYS A 120 -5.52 -17.25 -19.75
CA LYS A 120 -6.88 -17.48 -20.24
C LYS A 120 -7.47 -18.75 -19.65
N ILE A 121 -8.53 -18.60 -18.89
CA ILE A 121 -9.27 -19.71 -18.29
C ILE A 121 -10.35 -20.17 -19.29
N PRO A 122 -10.33 -21.43 -19.76
CA PRO A 122 -11.31 -21.95 -20.70
C PRO A 122 -12.75 -21.83 -20.17
N ALA A 123 -13.72 -21.64 -21.09
CA ALA A 123 -15.13 -21.54 -20.70
C ALA A 123 -15.67 -22.85 -20.10
N ASN A 124 -15.12 -23.97 -20.55
CA ASN A 124 -15.52 -25.33 -20.12
C ASN A 124 -14.73 -25.84 -18.91
N CYS A 125 -13.94 -24.97 -18.25
CA CYS A 125 -13.14 -25.39 -17.11
C CYS A 125 -14.06 -25.82 -15.95
N TYR A 126 -14.05 -27.12 -15.64
CA TYR A 126 -14.77 -27.70 -14.51
C TYR A 126 -14.12 -27.29 -13.17
N LYS A 127 -12.80 -27.34 -13.12
CA LYS A 127 -11.98 -26.97 -11.97
C LYS A 127 -10.65 -26.41 -12.47
N PHE A 128 -10.14 -25.39 -11.82
CA PHE A 128 -8.75 -24.98 -12.01
C PHE A 128 -8.01 -24.99 -10.67
N GLU A 129 -6.71 -25.21 -10.76
CA GLU A 129 -5.83 -25.33 -9.61
C GLU A 129 -4.60 -24.46 -9.85
N ILE A 130 -4.24 -23.66 -8.87
CA ILE A 130 -3.02 -22.86 -8.88
C ILE A 130 -2.03 -23.52 -7.92
N ARG A 131 -0.90 -23.93 -8.45
CA ARG A 131 0.16 -24.58 -7.66
C ARG A 131 1.06 -23.56 -6.97
N PRO A 132 1.79 -23.96 -5.91
CA PRO A 132 2.71 -23.07 -5.20
C PRO A 132 3.82 -22.45 -6.08
N ASN A 133 4.16 -23.08 -7.20
CA ASN A 133 5.11 -22.56 -8.18
C ASN A 133 4.48 -21.58 -9.21
N GLY A 134 3.22 -21.23 -9.04
CA GLY A 134 2.49 -20.34 -9.93
C GLY A 134 1.83 -21.01 -11.14
N ASP A 135 2.04 -22.30 -11.36
CA ASP A 135 1.40 -23.00 -12.49
C ASP A 135 -0.11 -23.08 -12.33
N VAL A 136 -0.83 -22.63 -13.35
CA VAL A 136 -2.28 -22.68 -13.42
C VAL A 136 -2.69 -23.86 -14.29
N ILE A 137 -3.45 -24.77 -13.70
CA ILE A 137 -3.86 -26.02 -14.30
C ILE A 137 -5.38 -26.05 -14.41
N SER A 138 -5.89 -26.39 -15.58
CA SER A 138 -7.33 -26.58 -15.82
C SER A 138 -7.69 -28.06 -15.95
N TYR A 139 -8.91 -28.36 -15.56
CA TYR A 139 -9.55 -29.67 -15.71
C TYR A 139 -10.87 -29.48 -16.43
N ASP A 140 -11.04 -30.06 -17.63
CA ASP A 140 -12.28 -29.92 -18.42
C ASP A 140 -13.45 -30.71 -17.84
N LYS A 141 -13.18 -31.87 -17.23
CA LYS A 141 -14.18 -32.78 -16.61
C LYS A 141 -13.59 -33.44 -15.39
N ALA A 142 -14.47 -33.96 -14.53
CA ALA A 142 -14.04 -34.79 -13.42
C ALA A 142 -13.27 -36.01 -13.93
N GLY A 143 -11.97 -36.13 -13.57
CA GLY A 143 -11.08 -37.22 -14.02
C GLY A 143 -10.35 -36.99 -15.34
N SER A 144 -10.46 -35.79 -15.95
CA SER A 144 -9.63 -35.43 -17.10
C SER A 144 -8.17 -35.24 -16.74
N LEU A 145 -7.28 -35.41 -17.73
CA LEU A 145 -5.87 -35.07 -17.53
C LEU A 145 -5.71 -33.56 -17.29
N PRO A 146 -4.81 -33.18 -16.37
CA PRO A 146 -4.53 -31.78 -16.10
C PRO A 146 -3.85 -31.11 -17.30
N GLU A 147 -4.36 -29.96 -17.72
CA GLU A 147 -3.75 -29.12 -18.74
C GLU A 147 -3.19 -27.83 -18.12
N LYS A 148 -1.92 -27.55 -18.34
CA LYS A 148 -1.32 -26.29 -17.91
C LYS A 148 -1.72 -25.18 -18.86
N ILE A 149 -2.49 -24.19 -18.37
CA ILE A 149 -2.99 -23.06 -19.15
C ILE A 149 -2.14 -21.80 -19.02
N GLY A 150 -1.26 -21.74 -18.02
CA GLY A 150 -0.36 -20.60 -17.81
C GLY A 150 0.44 -20.69 -16.52
N THR A 151 1.17 -19.65 -16.23
CA THR A 151 1.90 -19.51 -14.98
C THR A 151 1.71 -18.08 -14.47
N ILE A 152 1.32 -17.91 -13.21
CA ILE A 152 1.30 -16.61 -12.53
C ILE A 152 2.73 -16.29 -12.16
N PRO A 153 3.36 -15.26 -12.76
CA PRO A 153 4.72 -14.88 -12.38
C PRO A 153 4.70 -14.12 -11.06
N LEU A 154 5.76 -14.29 -10.26
CA LEU A 154 6.08 -13.40 -9.16
C LEU A 154 7.38 -12.68 -9.43
N VAL A 155 7.43 -11.42 -9.03
CA VAL A 155 8.62 -10.58 -9.13
C VAL A 155 9.02 -10.04 -7.76
N GLU A 156 10.31 -9.83 -7.59
CA GLU A 156 10.90 -9.18 -6.41
C GLU A 156 11.67 -7.92 -6.83
N PHE A 157 11.84 -7.02 -5.88
CA PHE A 157 12.60 -5.78 -6.04
C PHE A 157 13.75 -5.72 -5.03
N ASP A 158 14.80 -5.00 -5.38
CA ASP A 158 15.94 -4.80 -4.47
C ASP A 158 15.56 -3.93 -3.27
N SER A 159 14.75 -2.89 -3.50
CA SER A 159 14.24 -1.96 -2.48
C SER A 159 12.71 -1.81 -2.60
N PRO A 160 11.91 -2.78 -2.11
CA PRO A 160 10.46 -2.74 -2.27
C PRO A 160 9.79 -1.59 -1.50
N GLU A 161 10.44 -1.04 -0.47
CA GLU A 161 10.00 0.14 0.26
C GLU A 161 10.05 1.44 -0.54
N SER A 162 10.84 1.45 -1.61
CA SER A 162 10.96 2.58 -2.54
C SER A 162 9.99 2.53 -3.72
N LEU A 163 9.11 1.50 -3.75
CA LEU A 163 8.01 1.48 -4.72
C LEU A 163 7.02 2.58 -4.41
N GLU A 164 6.55 3.28 -5.44
CA GLU A 164 5.52 4.30 -5.32
C GLU A 164 4.13 3.66 -5.32
N GLN A 165 3.25 4.14 -4.44
CA GLN A 165 1.88 3.65 -4.39
C GLN A 165 1.05 4.27 -5.52
N GLY A 166 0.58 3.44 -6.42
CA GLY A 166 -0.34 3.79 -7.50
C GLY A 166 -1.81 3.65 -7.11
N HIS A 167 -2.69 3.64 -8.11
CA HIS A 167 -4.12 3.45 -7.91
C HIS A 167 -4.47 2.01 -7.50
N ASN A 168 -5.54 1.86 -6.70
CA ASN A 168 -6.12 0.57 -6.34
C ASN A 168 -5.10 -0.44 -5.78
N ASN A 169 -4.29 0.03 -4.82
CA ASN A 169 -3.32 -0.81 -4.10
C ASN A 169 -2.26 -1.48 -5.01
N LYS A 170 -1.95 -0.85 -6.15
CA LYS A 170 -0.84 -1.24 -7.02
C LYS A 170 0.40 -0.42 -6.70
N MET A 171 1.55 -0.94 -7.07
CA MET A 171 2.85 -0.33 -6.89
C MET A 171 3.49 -0.05 -8.25
N VAL A 172 4.13 1.10 -8.35
CA VAL A 172 4.85 1.58 -9.54
C VAL A 172 6.34 1.58 -9.24
N ILE A 173 7.13 1.21 -10.23
CA ILE A 173 8.60 1.19 -10.14
C ILE A 173 9.13 2.62 -10.05
N THR A 174 10.11 2.83 -9.19
CA THR A 174 10.94 4.03 -9.12
C THR A 174 12.40 3.70 -9.48
N GLU A 175 13.22 4.71 -9.69
CA GLU A 175 14.66 4.49 -9.91
C GLU A 175 15.33 3.82 -8.70
N GLU A 176 14.84 4.10 -7.48
CA GLU A 176 15.39 3.57 -6.24
C GLU A 176 14.91 2.13 -5.92
N SER A 177 13.74 1.73 -6.41
CA SER A 177 13.22 0.37 -6.18
C SER A 177 13.99 -0.70 -6.94
N GLY A 178 14.70 -0.32 -7.99
CA GLY A 178 15.38 -1.23 -8.91
C GLY A 178 14.40 -1.91 -9.89
N MET A 179 14.96 -2.71 -10.79
CA MET A 179 14.20 -3.44 -11.81
C MET A 179 13.61 -4.73 -11.23
N PRO A 180 12.41 -5.14 -11.67
CA PRO A 180 11.77 -6.37 -11.23
C PRO A 180 12.58 -7.60 -11.64
N ARG A 181 12.77 -8.53 -10.71
CA ARG A 181 13.39 -9.83 -10.97
C ARG A 181 12.37 -10.95 -10.77
N ILE A 182 12.23 -11.82 -11.78
CA ILE A 182 11.30 -12.96 -11.70
C ILE A 182 11.82 -13.98 -10.69
N ILE A 183 10.98 -14.37 -9.74
CA ILE A 183 11.23 -15.45 -8.80
C ILE A 183 11.04 -16.78 -9.52
N LYS A 184 12.11 -17.59 -9.65
CA LYS A 184 12.11 -18.85 -10.42
C LYS A 184 11.87 -20.10 -9.57
N SER A 185 12.07 -20.02 -8.25
CA SER A 185 11.89 -21.14 -7.32
C SER A 185 10.50 -21.11 -6.67
N ASP A 186 10.25 -22.01 -5.73
CA ASP A 186 8.99 -22.10 -5.00
C ASP A 186 8.50 -20.68 -4.60
N GLN A 187 7.42 -20.26 -5.25
CA GLN A 187 6.94 -18.88 -5.17
C GLN A 187 6.05 -18.65 -3.94
N GLY A 188 5.72 -19.71 -3.21
CA GLY A 188 4.84 -19.63 -2.06
C GLY A 188 3.40 -19.19 -2.41
N ILE A 189 2.94 -19.42 -3.63
CA ILE A 189 1.58 -19.06 -4.03
C ILE A 189 0.57 -20.01 -3.37
N ARG A 190 -0.44 -19.45 -2.71
CA ARG A 190 -1.53 -20.18 -2.06
C ARG A 190 -2.86 -19.81 -2.68
N GLN A 191 -3.50 -20.77 -3.31
CA GLN A 191 -4.88 -20.63 -3.80
C GLN A 191 -5.88 -20.70 -2.65
N TYR A 192 -7.08 -20.14 -2.84
CA TYR A 192 -8.14 -20.02 -1.82
C TYR A 192 -7.70 -19.21 -0.61
N ALA A 193 -6.88 -18.21 -0.81
CA ALA A 193 -6.39 -17.35 0.24
C ALA A 193 -6.21 -15.91 -0.27
N THR A 194 -6.38 -14.96 0.63
CA THR A 194 -6.09 -13.54 0.38
C THR A 194 -5.18 -13.01 1.48
N GLU A 195 -4.27 -12.12 1.13
CA GLU A 195 -3.51 -11.37 2.11
C GLU A 195 -4.38 -10.25 2.69
N VAL A 196 -4.41 -10.09 4.00
CA VAL A 196 -5.12 -8.99 4.68
C VAL A 196 -4.20 -7.78 4.75
N SER A 197 -4.77 -6.60 4.94
CA SER A 197 -3.99 -5.39 5.24
C SER A 197 -3.03 -5.62 6.42
N ASN A 198 -1.82 -5.09 6.36
CA ASN A 198 -0.89 -5.10 7.49
C ASN A 198 -1.12 -3.91 8.46
N THR A 199 -2.24 -3.21 8.32
CA THR A 199 -2.63 -2.09 9.18
C THR A 199 -3.15 -2.63 10.52
N ASN A 200 -2.55 -2.16 11.62
CA ASN A 200 -3.05 -2.41 12.97
C ASN A 200 -3.94 -1.25 13.42
N ILE A 201 -5.24 -1.50 13.51
CA ILE A 201 -6.23 -0.49 13.91
C ILE A 201 -5.90 0.15 15.26
N TYR A 202 -5.44 -0.64 16.23
CA TYR A 202 -5.15 -0.12 17.58
C TYR A 202 -3.97 0.83 17.57
N ASP A 203 -2.94 0.54 16.78
CA ASP A 203 -1.77 1.40 16.64
C ASP A 203 -2.16 2.71 15.94
N GLU A 204 -2.94 2.65 14.86
CA GLU A 204 -3.42 3.82 14.13
C GLU A 204 -4.33 4.71 14.99
N ILE A 205 -5.24 4.13 15.79
CA ILE A 205 -6.09 4.90 16.71
C ILE A 205 -5.23 5.58 17.79
N ASN A 206 -4.26 4.89 18.36
CA ASN A 206 -3.36 5.46 19.35
C ASN A 206 -2.55 6.62 18.75
N ASP A 207 -2.04 6.46 17.53
CA ASP A 207 -1.31 7.51 16.83
C ASP A 207 -2.22 8.70 16.49
N MET A 208 -3.47 8.46 16.10
CA MET A 208 -4.47 9.53 15.91
C MET A 208 -4.71 10.32 17.20
N MET A 209 -4.86 9.63 18.35
CA MET A 209 -5.06 10.30 19.64
C MET A 209 -3.84 11.14 20.05
N ARG A 210 -2.63 10.62 19.85
CA ARG A 210 -1.38 11.34 20.08
C ARG A 210 -1.27 12.59 19.20
N MET A 211 -1.59 12.44 17.90
CA MET A 211 -1.57 13.55 16.95
C MET A 211 -2.57 14.64 17.34
N ASN A 212 -3.80 14.26 17.71
CA ASN A 212 -4.82 15.21 18.18
C ASN A 212 -4.35 16.02 19.40
N SER A 213 -3.76 15.34 20.37
CA SER A 213 -3.20 15.99 21.57
C SER A 213 -2.05 16.95 21.21
N SER A 214 -1.17 16.54 20.29
CA SER A 214 -0.05 17.38 19.82
C SER A 214 -0.55 18.59 19.03
N MET A 215 -1.60 18.46 18.22
CA MET A 215 -2.21 19.58 17.50
C MET A 215 -2.83 20.61 18.45
N ILE A 216 -3.56 20.14 19.47
CA ILE A 216 -4.14 21.04 20.50
C ILE A 216 -3.03 21.83 21.20
N ALA A 217 -1.94 21.16 21.59
CA ALA A 217 -0.79 21.82 22.20
C ALA A 217 -0.15 22.86 21.26
N SER A 218 0.02 22.52 19.97
CA SER A 218 0.57 23.45 18.95
C SER A 218 -0.32 24.68 18.77
N MET A 219 -1.66 24.50 18.75
CA MET A 219 -2.61 25.59 18.64
C MET A 219 -2.58 26.49 19.87
N GLN A 220 -2.46 25.92 21.08
CA GLN A 220 -2.32 26.70 22.34
C GLN A 220 -1.04 27.52 22.33
N LEU A 221 0.09 26.95 21.93
CA LEU A 221 1.36 27.66 21.77
C LEU A 221 1.25 28.81 20.77
N MET A 222 0.57 28.60 19.65
CA MET A 222 0.34 29.65 18.64
C MET A 222 -0.50 30.80 19.23
N LYS A 223 -1.53 30.48 20.01
CA LYS A 223 -2.36 31.48 20.71
C LYS A 223 -1.52 32.30 21.66
N VAL A 224 -0.73 31.64 22.51
CA VAL A 224 0.17 32.34 23.46
C VAL A 224 1.17 33.25 22.73
N ALA A 225 1.77 32.77 21.64
CA ALA A 225 2.69 33.58 20.84
C ALA A 225 1.99 34.81 20.22
N ASN A 226 0.76 34.66 19.72
CA ASN A 226 -0.02 35.80 19.22
C ASN A 226 -0.40 36.80 20.31
N ASP A 227 -0.80 36.31 21.49
CA ASP A 227 -1.13 37.18 22.65
C ASP A 227 0.12 37.97 23.12
N MET A 228 1.28 37.34 23.17
CA MET A 228 2.55 38.02 23.47
C MET A 228 2.89 39.06 22.39
N TYR A 229 2.68 38.76 21.12
CA TYR A 229 2.92 39.69 20.02
C TYR A 229 2.01 40.92 20.14
N SER A 230 0.72 40.74 20.36
CA SER A 230 -0.26 41.81 20.52
C SER A 230 0.08 42.71 21.71
N LYS A 231 0.48 42.11 22.83
CA LYS A 231 0.91 42.89 24.05
C LYS A 231 2.20 43.66 23.80
N SER A 232 3.15 43.10 23.03
CA SER A 232 4.41 43.82 22.76
C SER A 232 4.21 45.02 21.82
N ILE A 233 3.22 45.01 20.96
CA ILE A 233 2.85 46.15 20.11
C ILE A 233 2.22 47.26 20.95
N ASN A 234 1.31 46.89 21.87
CA ASN A 234 0.59 47.85 22.71
C ASN A 234 1.47 48.51 23.81
N ILE A 235 2.68 47.99 24.09
CA ILE A 235 3.64 48.58 25.02
C ILE A 235 4.50 49.64 24.32
N THR A 236 4.54 49.64 23.01
CA THR A 236 5.35 50.58 22.18
C THR A 236 4.56 51.81 21.72
N GLU A 237 3.26 51.91 22.04
CA GLU A 237 2.43 53.14 22.02
C GLU A 237 2.36 53.77 23.40
#